data_6388fb8ccd7b7f7307a82f1d541d44ce
#
_entry.id   6388fb8ccd7b7f7307a82f1d541d44ce
#
_cell.length_a   1.000
_cell.length_b   1.000
_cell.length_c   1.000
_cell.angle_alpha   90.00
_cell.angle_beta   90.00
_cell.angle_gamma   90.00
#
_symmetry.space_group_name_H-M   'P 1'
#
loop_
_entity.id
_entity.type
_entity.pdbx_description
1 polymer ?
#
loop_
_entity_poly.entity_id
_entity_poly.type
_entity_poly.pdbx_seq_one_letter_code
_entity_poly.pdbx_strand_id
1 'polypeptide(L)'
;MRRLLALSLSLLLLSLSACALLPNRDPLNVNVVGFEPLPSQDMEVRFAVKIRVQNPNETAIDYNGVALDLEVNGQPLASGVSDQVGTIARFSDTVLTVPVSVSAFSVLRQTLGLSQTQTLNNMPYVLRGKLAGGLFGTLRFVDTGKLSLPGPTSTPR
;
A
#
# COMPACT_ATOMS: atom_id res chain seq x y z
N MET A 1 -11.23 -22.75 -50.46
CA MET A 1 -12.00 -21.82 -49.62
C MET A 1 -12.49 -22.47 -48.30
N ARG A 2 -13.25 -23.57 -48.32
CA ARG A 2 -13.79 -24.21 -47.08
C ARG A 2 -12.71 -24.61 -46.05
N ARG A 3 -11.52 -25.09 -46.47
CA ARG A 3 -10.42 -25.48 -45.58
C ARG A 3 -9.73 -24.26 -44.94
N LEU A 4 -9.61 -23.16 -45.64
CA LEU A 4 -9.07 -21.92 -45.14
C LEU A 4 -10.01 -21.27 -44.09
N LEU A 5 -11.30 -21.30 -44.33
CA LEU A 5 -12.32 -20.85 -43.36
C LEU A 5 -12.35 -21.74 -42.10
N ALA A 6 -12.19 -23.05 -42.22
CA ALA A 6 -12.10 -23.92 -41.06
C ALA A 6 -10.85 -23.69 -40.23
N LEU A 7 -9.71 -23.44 -40.87
CA LEU A 7 -8.45 -23.11 -40.18
C LEU A 7 -8.53 -21.75 -39.45
N SER A 8 -9.12 -20.72 -40.08
CA SER A 8 -9.28 -19.41 -39.44
C SER A 8 -10.26 -19.45 -38.26
N LEU A 9 -11.32 -20.22 -38.37
CA LEU A 9 -12.29 -20.41 -37.29
C LEU A 9 -11.67 -21.17 -36.10
N SER A 10 -10.86 -22.22 -36.38
CA SER A 10 -10.14 -22.96 -35.33
C SER A 10 -9.12 -22.09 -34.61
N LEU A 11 -8.38 -21.25 -35.35
CA LEU A 11 -7.41 -20.31 -34.75
C LEU A 11 -8.11 -19.24 -33.89
N LEU A 12 -9.27 -18.76 -34.32
CA LEU A 12 -10.08 -17.81 -33.57
C LEU A 12 -10.63 -18.44 -32.25
N LEU A 13 -11.07 -19.69 -32.29
CA LEU A 13 -11.53 -20.42 -31.10
C LEU A 13 -10.40 -20.68 -30.09
N LEU A 14 -9.17 -20.96 -30.55
CA LEU A 14 -8.01 -21.10 -29.66
C LEU A 14 -7.63 -19.77 -28.99
N SER A 15 -7.80 -18.63 -29.66
CA SER A 15 -7.47 -17.32 -29.08
C SER A 15 -8.47 -16.88 -27.98
N LEU A 16 -9.71 -17.36 -28.02
CA LEU A 16 -10.70 -17.04 -26.97
C LEU A 16 -10.44 -17.79 -25.66
N SER A 17 -9.72 -18.90 -25.69
CA SER A 17 -9.44 -19.71 -24.49
C SER A 17 -8.32 -19.14 -23.61
N ALA A 18 -7.55 -18.17 -24.09
CA ALA A 18 -6.40 -17.61 -23.39
C ALA A 18 -6.79 -16.74 -22.18
N CYS A 19 -7.99 -16.19 -22.13
CA CYS A 19 -8.43 -15.34 -21.00
C CYS A 19 -8.85 -16.13 -19.75
N ALA A 20 -9.04 -17.43 -19.83
CA ALA A 20 -9.50 -18.26 -18.70
C ALA A 20 -8.36 -18.69 -17.74
N LEU A 21 -7.10 -18.40 -18.08
CA LEU A 21 -5.92 -18.84 -17.31
C LEU A 21 -5.36 -17.79 -16.37
N LEU A 22 -5.98 -16.61 -16.27
CA LEU A 22 -5.58 -15.63 -15.27
C LEU A 22 -6.11 -16.09 -13.90
N PRO A 23 -5.24 -16.36 -12.92
CA PRO A 23 -5.70 -16.74 -11.60
C PRO A 23 -6.55 -15.60 -11.05
N ASN A 24 -7.81 -15.91 -10.75
CA ASN A 24 -8.72 -15.00 -10.08
C ASN A 24 -8.17 -14.81 -8.65
N ARG A 25 -7.53 -13.67 -8.38
CA ARG A 25 -6.97 -13.35 -7.07
C ARG A 25 -7.80 -12.27 -6.43
N ASP A 26 -8.21 -12.54 -5.21
CA ASP A 26 -8.81 -11.52 -4.38
C ASP A 26 -7.77 -10.46 -4.00
N PRO A 27 -8.15 -9.19 -3.93
CA PRO A 27 -7.26 -8.12 -3.50
C PRO A 27 -6.81 -8.36 -2.06
N LEU A 28 -5.56 -7.95 -1.78
CA LEU A 28 -5.04 -7.97 -0.41
C LEU A 28 -5.81 -6.97 0.45
N ASN A 29 -6.14 -7.38 1.68
CA ASN A 29 -6.62 -6.43 2.67
C ASN A 29 -5.41 -5.85 3.41
N VAL A 30 -5.25 -4.54 3.33
CA VAL A 30 -4.12 -3.84 3.97
C VAL A 30 -4.65 -2.77 4.88
N ASN A 31 -4.13 -2.74 6.12
CA ASN A 31 -4.52 -1.75 7.12
C ASN A 31 -3.29 -1.21 7.83
N VAL A 32 -3.26 0.09 8.08
CA VAL A 32 -2.25 0.69 8.95
C VAL A 32 -2.54 0.29 10.39
N VAL A 33 -1.54 -0.30 11.06
CA VAL A 33 -1.68 -0.80 12.44
C VAL A 33 -0.77 -0.06 13.43
N GLY A 34 0.14 0.79 12.95
CA GLY A 34 0.97 1.59 13.83
C GLY A 34 1.97 2.49 13.13
N PHE A 35 2.45 3.45 13.91
CA PHE A 35 3.54 4.36 13.54
C PHE A 35 4.54 4.40 14.70
N GLU A 36 5.81 4.20 14.39
CA GLU A 36 6.89 4.32 15.36
C GLU A 36 7.87 5.41 14.93
N PRO A 37 8.21 6.37 15.80
CA PRO A 37 9.22 7.36 15.46
C PRO A 37 10.58 6.69 15.29
N LEU A 38 11.30 7.09 14.24
CA LEU A 38 12.69 6.70 14.00
C LEU A 38 13.61 7.88 14.26
N PRO A 39 14.90 7.66 14.55
CA PRO A 39 15.87 8.74 14.66
C PRO A 39 15.86 9.60 13.39
N SER A 40 15.66 10.90 13.57
CA SER A 40 15.69 11.87 12.49
C SER A 40 17.11 12.07 11.99
N GLN A 41 17.26 12.29 10.69
CA GLN A 41 18.53 12.66 10.06
C GLN A 41 18.30 13.95 9.27
N ASP A 42 19.18 14.90 9.45
CA ASP A 42 19.14 16.21 8.79
C ASP A 42 17.78 16.94 9.03
N MET A 43 17.12 17.38 7.96
CA MET A 43 15.82 18.07 8.00
C MET A 43 14.62 17.13 7.74
N GLU A 44 14.80 15.83 7.91
CA GLU A 44 13.75 14.83 7.70
C GLU A 44 13.26 14.27 9.03
N VAL A 45 11.95 14.17 9.17
CA VAL A 45 11.31 13.40 10.24
C VAL A 45 11.02 12.02 9.69
N ARG A 46 11.45 10.97 10.40
CA ARG A 46 11.34 9.59 9.96
C ARG A 46 10.43 8.78 10.88
N PHE A 47 9.62 7.93 10.28
CA PHE A 47 8.76 6.98 10.99
C PHE A 47 8.86 5.60 10.38
N ALA A 48 8.63 4.58 11.19
CA ALA A 48 8.31 3.24 10.70
C ALA A 48 6.78 3.11 10.65
N VAL A 49 6.24 2.93 9.45
CA VAL A 49 4.83 2.61 9.25
C VAL A 49 4.66 1.10 9.32
N LYS A 50 3.82 0.64 10.23
CA LYS A 50 3.44 -0.77 10.35
C LYS A 50 2.11 -0.99 9.62
N ILE A 51 2.15 -1.84 8.61
CA ILE A 51 0.97 -2.26 7.86
C ILE A 51 0.71 -3.74 8.09
N ARG A 52 -0.53 -4.09 8.40
CA ARG A 52 -0.98 -5.48 8.37
C ARG A 52 -1.47 -5.80 6.97
N VAL A 53 -0.93 -6.84 6.38
CA VAL A 53 -1.31 -7.33 5.05
C VAL A 53 -1.94 -8.70 5.21
N GLN A 54 -3.21 -8.84 4.83
CA GLN A 54 -3.94 -10.10 4.87
C GLN A 54 -4.05 -10.65 3.44
N ASN A 55 -3.74 -11.92 3.31
CA ASN A 55 -3.87 -12.68 2.06
C ASN A 55 -5.12 -13.55 2.11
N PRO A 56 -6.23 -13.17 1.45
CA PRO A 56 -7.45 -13.97 1.40
C PRO A 56 -7.38 -15.12 0.38
N ASN A 57 -6.25 -15.30 -0.30
CA ASN A 57 -6.11 -16.23 -1.39
C ASN A 57 -5.61 -17.61 -0.93
N GLU A 58 -5.92 -18.63 -1.71
CA GLU A 58 -5.44 -20.02 -1.52
C GLU A 58 -3.95 -20.20 -1.83
N THR A 59 -3.32 -19.20 -2.45
CA THR A 59 -1.89 -19.22 -2.80
C THR A 59 -1.11 -18.25 -1.95
N ALA A 60 0.10 -18.65 -1.54
CA ALA A 60 1.03 -17.76 -0.88
C ALA A 60 1.50 -16.64 -1.82
N ILE A 61 1.91 -15.51 -1.23
CA ILE A 61 2.38 -14.33 -1.93
C ILE A 61 3.80 -14.04 -1.46
N ASP A 62 4.75 -14.22 -2.37
CA ASP A 62 6.14 -13.83 -2.13
C ASP A 62 6.35 -12.38 -2.51
N TYR A 63 7.12 -11.65 -1.71
CA TYR A 63 7.51 -10.28 -1.98
C TYR A 63 9.00 -10.08 -1.70
N ASN A 64 9.63 -9.17 -2.43
CA ASN A 64 11.04 -8.79 -2.29
C ASN A 64 11.23 -7.27 -2.21
N GLY A 65 10.18 -6.56 -1.92
CA GLY A 65 10.21 -5.11 -1.72
C GLY A 65 8.82 -4.57 -1.44
N VAL A 66 8.80 -3.49 -0.67
CA VAL A 66 7.59 -2.74 -0.31
C VAL A 66 7.82 -1.28 -0.59
N ALA A 67 6.85 -0.59 -1.17
CA ALA A 67 6.87 0.85 -1.26
C ALA A 67 5.54 1.41 -0.78
N LEU A 68 5.59 2.54 -0.08
CA LEU A 68 4.44 3.24 0.47
C LEU A 68 4.48 4.72 0.11
N ASP A 69 3.31 5.26 -0.21
CA ASP A 69 3.04 6.69 -0.36
C ASP A 69 1.85 7.05 0.51
N LEU A 70 2.05 8.00 1.42
CA LEU A 70 1.04 8.48 2.36
C LEU A 70 0.61 9.89 1.99
N GLU A 71 -0.65 10.06 1.74
CA GLU A 71 -1.32 11.35 1.60
C GLU A 71 -2.17 11.61 2.84
N VAL A 72 -2.17 12.84 3.31
CA VAL A 72 -3.03 13.29 4.41
C VAL A 72 -3.73 14.56 3.96
N ASN A 73 -5.04 14.62 4.17
CA ASN A 73 -5.87 15.74 3.76
C ASN A 73 -5.71 16.10 2.26
N GLY A 74 -5.54 15.08 1.40
CA GLY A 74 -5.36 15.25 -0.04
C GLY A 74 -3.98 15.78 -0.47
N GLN A 75 -3.01 15.87 0.46
CA GLN A 75 -1.66 16.34 0.18
C GLN A 75 -0.64 15.22 0.46
N PRO A 76 0.37 15.04 -0.41
CA PRO A 76 1.46 14.11 -0.14
C PRO A 76 2.19 14.50 1.16
N LEU A 77 2.32 13.56 2.08
CA LEU A 77 2.98 13.76 3.36
C LEU A 77 4.30 13.01 3.46
N ALA A 78 4.29 11.72 3.20
CA ALA A 78 5.44 10.85 3.39
C ALA A 78 5.52 9.78 2.32
N SER A 79 6.71 9.32 2.04
CA SER A 79 6.95 8.14 1.20
C SER A 79 8.08 7.29 1.78
N GLY A 80 8.09 6.02 1.42
CA GLY A 80 9.12 5.11 1.90
C GLY A 80 9.19 3.84 1.10
N VAL A 81 10.35 3.21 1.19
CA VAL A 81 10.63 1.92 0.56
C VAL A 81 11.34 1.00 1.55
N SER A 82 11.16 -0.29 1.37
CA SER A 82 11.86 -1.33 2.11
C SER A 82 12.20 -2.46 1.15
N ASP A 83 13.40 -2.99 1.26
CA ASP A 83 13.88 -4.17 0.56
C ASP A 83 13.57 -5.48 1.30
N GLN A 84 12.67 -5.41 2.28
CA GLN A 84 12.25 -6.57 3.05
C GLN A 84 11.70 -7.66 2.13
N VAL A 85 12.23 -8.86 2.29
CA VAL A 85 11.84 -10.07 1.56
C VAL A 85 11.04 -10.97 2.48
N GLY A 86 9.98 -11.59 1.96
CA GLY A 86 9.18 -12.53 2.73
C GLY A 86 8.06 -13.17 1.94
N THR A 87 7.27 -13.96 2.64
CA THR A 87 6.11 -14.68 2.10
C THR A 87 4.91 -14.48 3.01
N ILE A 88 3.79 -14.07 2.45
CA ILE A 88 2.51 -14.05 3.13
C ILE A 88 1.80 -15.36 2.79
N ALA A 89 1.67 -16.25 3.76
CA ALA A 89 1.06 -17.55 3.53
C ALA A 89 -0.42 -17.42 3.09
N ARG A 90 -0.96 -18.48 2.52
CA ARG A 90 -2.38 -18.56 2.17
C ARG A 90 -3.25 -18.36 3.40
N PHE A 91 -4.35 -17.64 3.27
CA PHE A 91 -5.31 -17.38 4.35
C PHE A 91 -4.66 -16.92 5.66
N SER A 92 -3.63 -16.07 5.54
CA SER A 92 -2.90 -15.55 6.70
C SER A 92 -2.63 -14.07 6.58
N ASP A 93 -2.14 -13.48 7.66
CA ASP A 93 -1.69 -12.09 7.67
C ASP A 93 -0.24 -11.98 8.18
N THR A 94 0.38 -10.87 7.82
CA THR A 94 1.69 -10.49 8.32
C THR A 94 1.76 -8.98 8.55
N VAL A 95 2.62 -8.55 9.46
CA VAL A 95 2.88 -7.12 9.68
C VAL A 95 4.21 -6.76 9.03
N LEU A 96 4.15 -5.82 8.11
CA LEU A 96 5.31 -5.24 7.45
C LEU A 96 5.65 -3.90 8.07
N THR A 97 6.94 -3.64 8.26
CA THR A 97 7.45 -2.38 8.79
C THR A 97 8.22 -1.66 7.71
N VAL A 98 7.75 -0.48 7.30
CA VAL A 98 8.35 0.30 6.23
C VAL A 98 8.81 1.64 6.78
N PRO A 99 10.11 1.97 6.71
CA PRO A 99 10.59 3.30 7.05
C PRO A 99 10.09 4.30 6.01
N VAL A 100 9.50 5.39 6.48
CA VAL A 100 9.05 6.50 5.65
C VAL A 100 9.69 7.81 6.12
N SER A 101 9.95 8.70 5.18
CA SER A 101 10.49 10.03 5.45
C SER A 101 9.45 11.09 5.12
N VAL A 102 9.35 12.08 6.00
CA VAL A 102 8.54 13.28 5.83
C VAL A 102 9.50 14.46 5.66
N SER A 103 9.46 15.13 4.51
CA SER A 103 10.28 16.32 4.32
C SER A 103 9.68 17.52 5.06
N ALA A 104 10.54 18.44 5.54
CA ALA A 104 10.10 19.69 6.16
C ALA A 104 9.17 20.52 5.24
N PHE A 105 9.37 20.44 3.93
CA PHE A 105 8.50 21.08 2.94
C PHE A 105 7.10 20.47 2.90
N SER A 106 6.96 19.17 3.12
CA SER A 106 5.66 18.51 3.20
C SER A 106 4.88 18.96 4.43
N VAL A 107 5.55 19.12 5.57
CA VAL A 107 4.95 19.66 6.80
C VAL A 107 4.49 21.10 6.60
N LEU A 108 5.35 21.96 6.02
CA LEU A 108 5.01 23.34 5.73
C LEU A 108 3.79 23.44 4.79
N ARG A 109 3.73 22.63 3.74
CA ARG A 109 2.61 22.61 2.82
C ARG A 109 1.31 22.17 3.50
N GLN A 110 1.37 21.20 4.40
CA GLN A 110 0.24 20.77 5.22
C GLN A 110 -0.27 21.89 6.10
N THR A 111 0.61 22.62 6.79
CA THR A 111 0.23 23.73 7.68
C THR A 111 -0.38 24.90 6.92
N LEU A 112 0.11 25.22 5.72
CA LEU A 112 -0.44 26.28 4.87
C LEU A 112 -1.80 25.88 4.25
N GLY A 113 -2.05 24.57 4.05
CA GLY A 113 -3.32 24.04 3.54
C GLY A 113 -4.39 23.81 4.60
N LEU A 114 -4.03 23.85 5.89
CA LEU A 114 -4.97 23.75 6.99
C LEU A 114 -5.67 25.11 7.17
N SER A 115 -6.93 25.21 6.82
CA SER A 115 -7.79 26.29 7.32
C SER A 115 -7.76 26.23 8.85
N GLN A 116 -7.66 27.38 9.52
CA GLN A 116 -7.44 27.54 10.97
C GLN A 116 -8.45 26.81 11.90
N THR A 117 -9.40 26.06 11.36
CA THR A 117 -10.45 25.35 12.09
C THR A 117 -10.34 23.81 12.01
N GLN A 118 -9.39 23.25 11.27
CA GLN A 118 -9.22 21.80 11.23
C GLN A 118 -8.39 21.34 12.43
N THR A 119 -9.07 20.74 13.40
CA THR A 119 -8.41 20.02 14.49
C THR A 119 -7.58 18.88 13.92
N LEU A 120 -6.38 18.65 14.47
CA LEU A 120 -5.47 17.54 14.11
C LEU A 120 -6.09 16.15 14.35
N ASN A 121 -7.31 16.11 14.84
CA ASN A 121 -8.10 14.90 15.04
C ASN A 121 -8.97 14.64 13.81
N ASN A 122 -8.96 13.39 13.33
CA ASN A 122 -9.86 12.95 12.26
C ASN A 122 -9.43 13.36 10.83
N MET A 123 -8.13 13.56 10.60
CA MET A 123 -7.61 13.88 9.25
C MET A 123 -7.73 12.67 8.31
N PRO A 124 -8.38 12.82 7.16
CA PRO A 124 -8.45 11.74 6.19
C PRO A 124 -7.06 11.43 5.64
N TYR A 125 -6.75 10.14 5.52
CA TYR A 125 -5.53 9.69 4.87
C TYR A 125 -5.83 8.72 3.73
N VAL A 126 -4.91 8.67 2.79
CA VAL A 126 -4.84 7.66 1.74
C VAL A 126 -3.43 7.10 1.75
N LEU A 127 -3.31 5.81 2.06
CA LEU A 127 -2.07 5.07 1.94
C LEU A 127 -2.12 4.26 0.64
N ARG A 128 -1.20 4.52 -0.27
CA ARG A 128 -0.97 3.71 -1.46
C ARG A 128 0.30 2.92 -1.28
N GLY A 129 0.25 1.66 -1.67
CA GLY A 129 1.42 0.83 -1.57
C GLY A 129 1.50 -0.21 -2.67
N LYS A 130 2.69 -0.80 -2.76
CA LYS A 130 2.97 -1.92 -3.64
C LYS A 130 3.91 -2.91 -2.95
N LEU A 131 3.61 -4.18 -3.15
CA LEU A 131 4.49 -5.30 -2.86
C LEU A 131 5.09 -5.75 -4.19
N ALA A 132 6.40 -5.66 -4.31
CA ALA A 132 7.12 -6.13 -5.49
C ALA A 132 7.57 -7.57 -5.27
N GLY A 133 7.59 -8.36 -6.31
CA GLY A 133 8.14 -9.72 -6.30
C GLY A 133 7.18 -10.81 -6.71
N GLY A 134 7.74 -12.03 -6.75
CA GLY A 134 7.01 -13.24 -7.12
C GLY A 134 6.74 -13.42 -8.61
N LEU A 135 6.27 -14.60 -8.94
CA LEU A 135 5.94 -15.03 -10.31
C LEU A 135 4.82 -14.19 -10.95
N PHE A 136 4.10 -13.42 -10.16
CA PHE A 136 2.89 -12.69 -10.56
C PHE A 136 3.07 -11.17 -10.60
N GLY A 137 4.30 -10.69 -10.45
CA GLY A 137 4.62 -9.26 -10.56
C GLY A 137 4.30 -8.45 -9.31
N THR A 138 3.96 -7.18 -9.51
CA THR A 138 3.72 -6.22 -8.44
C THR A 138 2.24 -6.19 -8.03
N LEU A 139 1.96 -6.42 -6.76
CA LEU A 139 0.64 -6.23 -6.16
C LEU A 139 0.51 -4.79 -5.63
N ARG A 140 -0.57 -4.11 -5.97
CA ARG A 140 -0.88 -2.76 -5.49
C ARG A 140 -2.06 -2.80 -4.55
N PHE A 141 -2.03 -1.93 -3.54
CA PHE A 141 -3.09 -1.78 -2.57
C PHE A 141 -3.32 -0.31 -2.20
N VAL A 142 -4.49 -0.03 -1.69
CA VAL A 142 -4.88 1.29 -1.17
C VAL A 142 -5.62 1.06 0.13
N ASP A 143 -5.22 1.81 1.17
CA ASP A 143 -5.95 1.91 2.42
C ASP A 143 -6.37 3.37 2.66
N THR A 144 -7.56 3.56 3.20
CA THR A 144 -8.10 4.89 3.49
C THR A 144 -8.71 4.90 4.89
N GLY A 145 -8.50 5.97 5.60
CA GLY A 145 -9.01 6.10 6.94
C GLY A 145 -8.89 7.52 7.48
N LYS A 146 -8.96 7.63 8.79
CA LYS A 146 -8.79 8.89 9.51
C LYS A 146 -7.70 8.74 10.54
N LEU A 147 -6.72 9.64 10.51
CA LEU A 147 -5.68 9.75 11.52
C LEU A 147 -6.22 10.51 12.72
N SER A 148 -6.16 9.90 13.89
CA SER A 148 -6.34 10.57 15.16
C SER A 148 -4.99 10.59 15.86
N LEU A 149 -4.37 11.74 15.95
CA LEU A 149 -3.15 11.90 16.74
C LEU A 149 -3.53 11.90 18.21
N PRO A 150 -2.86 11.11 19.07
CA PRO A 150 -3.06 11.20 20.51
C PRO A 150 -2.70 12.63 20.93
N GLY A 151 -3.67 13.34 21.50
CA GLY A 151 -3.42 14.65 22.08
C GLY A 151 -2.34 14.54 23.19
N PRO A 152 -1.67 15.64 23.55
CA PRO A 152 -0.72 15.61 24.64
C PRO A 152 -1.45 15.06 25.89
N THR A 153 -0.97 13.91 26.39
CA THR A 153 -1.47 13.34 27.62
C THR A 153 -1.27 14.36 28.73
N SER A 154 -2.36 14.94 29.20
CA SER A 154 -2.34 15.68 30.45
C SER A 154 -1.95 14.71 31.56
N THR A 155 -0.72 14.80 32.01
CA THR A 155 -0.26 14.07 33.20
C THR A 155 -1.19 14.43 34.37
N PRO A 156 -1.87 13.49 35.00
CA PRO A 156 -2.62 13.80 36.22
C PRO A 156 -1.63 14.25 37.30
N ARG A 157 -1.93 15.39 37.90
CA ARG A 157 -1.27 15.86 39.12
C ARG A 157 -1.65 15.00 40.32
#